data_352c47f938ed092d685f9ba4377ce5c1
#
_entry.id   352c47f938ed092d685f9ba4377ce5c1
#
_cell.length_a   1.000
_cell.length_b   1.000
_cell.length_c   1.000
_cell.angle_alpha   90.00
_cell.angle_beta   90.00
_cell.angle_gamma   90.00
#
_symmetry.space_group_name_H-M   'P 1'
#
loop_
_entity.id
_entity.type
_entity.pdbx_description
1 polymer ?
#
loop_
_entity_poly.entity_id
_entity_poly.type
_entity_poly.pdbx_seq_one_letter_code
_entity_poly.pdbx_strand_id
1 'polypeptide(L)'
;MVKQKSSIKRKQVRKSNKKSVTKKSSKSIDPITFAVILNRFKTIADEMTITMEKTAWTSIIALARDYSVAIYDYKARQVCMQDALPIHTNSMHVVLEEIAETFKGNIYEGDVIVTNDPYSGNTHVGDFVTATPVFHKGKHMFWSVAKGHQLDVGAYVTSSVAIQASDVWQEGLQLPPIKF
;
A
#
# COMPACT_ATOMS: atom_id res chain seq x y z
N MET A 1 71.21 6.94 44.77
CA MET A 1 71.03 7.79 43.58
C MET A 1 70.96 6.90 42.33
N VAL A 2 69.69 6.65 41.81
CA VAL A 2 69.49 5.84 40.64
C VAL A 2 68.63 6.69 39.69
N LYS A 3 69.17 7.00 38.50
CA LYS A 3 68.57 7.75 37.47
C LYS A 3 67.65 6.82 36.62
N GLN A 4 66.35 7.10 36.65
CA GLN A 4 65.37 6.43 35.79
C GLN A 4 65.31 7.13 34.40
N LYS A 5 65.63 6.42 33.32
CA LYS A 5 65.46 6.87 31.93
C LYS A 5 64.04 6.52 31.47
N SER A 6 63.21 7.52 31.20
CA SER A 6 61.90 7.34 30.58
C SER A 6 62.04 7.18 29.05
N SER A 7 61.57 6.07 28.55
CA SER A 7 61.50 5.74 27.11
C SER A 7 60.13 6.25 26.55
N ILE A 8 60.19 7.22 25.67
CA ILE A 8 59.04 7.74 24.96
C ILE A 8 58.74 6.87 23.75
N LYS A 9 57.70 6.05 23.79
CA LYS A 9 57.19 5.30 22.63
C LYS A 9 56.40 6.23 21.70
N ARG A 10 56.90 6.48 20.49
CA ARG A 10 56.19 7.17 19.41
C ARG A 10 55.02 6.31 18.93
N LYS A 11 53.79 6.82 19.05
CA LYS A 11 52.60 6.24 18.43
C LYS A 11 52.63 6.50 16.92
N GLN A 12 52.68 5.43 16.13
CA GLN A 12 52.44 5.49 14.69
C GLN A 12 50.96 5.81 14.43
N VAL A 13 50.72 6.92 13.75
CA VAL A 13 49.40 7.34 13.28
C VAL A 13 49.03 6.48 12.05
N ARG A 14 48.08 5.56 12.22
CA ARG A 14 47.50 4.82 11.10
C ARG A 14 46.70 5.80 10.22
N LYS A 15 47.16 6.03 9.00
CA LYS A 15 46.41 6.71 7.94
C LYS A 15 45.20 5.83 7.57
N SER A 16 43.98 6.27 7.92
CA SER A 16 42.76 5.65 7.47
C SER A 16 42.53 5.95 5.98
N ASN A 17 42.60 4.93 5.15
CA ASN A 17 42.20 5.00 3.75
C ASN A 17 40.68 5.26 3.70
N LYS A 18 40.24 6.50 3.52
CA LYS A 18 38.85 6.84 3.14
C LYS A 18 38.65 6.34 1.72
N LYS A 19 37.98 5.17 1.57
CA LYS A 19 37.36 4.76 0.30
C LYS A 19 36.33 5.81 -0.07
N SER A 20 36.56 6.54 -1.15
CA SER A 20 35.57 7.44 -1.75
C SER A 20 34.40 6.59 -2.21
N VAL A 21 33.27 6.70 -1.50
CA VAL A 21 32.00 6.17 -1.97
C VAL A 21 31.56 7.05 -3.14
N THR A 22 31.80 6.59 -4.36
CA THR A 22 31.23 7.21 -5.56
C THR A 22 29.71 7.16 -5.44
N LYS A 23 29.06 8.27 -5.07
CA LYS A 23 27.63 8.46 -5.21
C LYS A 23 27.29 8.22 -6.68
N LYS A 24 26.61 7.11 -7.00
CA LYS A 24 25.95 6.96 -8.29
C LYS A 24 25.00 8.15 -8.44
N SER A 25 25.29 9.05 -9.37
CA SER A 25 24.40 10.12 -9.77
C SER A 25 23.10 9.48 -10.21
N SER A 26 22.05 9.59 -9.42
CA SER A 26 20.69 9.31 -9.90
C SER A 26 20.43 10.37 -10.96
N LYS A 27 20.26 9.95 -12.22
CA LYS A 27 19.80 10.87 -13.28
C LYS A 27 18.48 11.45 -12.78
N SER A 28 18.44 12.74 -12.50
CA SER A 28 17.22 13.45 -12.19
C SER A 28 16.29 13.34 -13.40
N ILE A 29 15.02 12.98 -13.17
CA ILE A 29 14.01 13.00 -14.22
C ILE A 29 13.82 14.48 -14.60
N ASP A 30 13.75 14.74 -15.92
CA ASP A 30 13.38 16.05 -16.43
C ASP A 30 12.03 16.50 -15.86
N PRO A 31 11.89 17.78 -15.39
CA PRO A 31 10.67 18.27 -14.76
C PRO A 31 9.42 18.15 -15.64
N ILE A 32 9.54 18.32 -16.95
CA ILE A 32 8.42 18.17 -17.89
C ILE A 32 7.97 16.72 -17.93
N THR A 33 8.89 15.79 -18.10
CA THR A 33 8.61 14.35 -18.06
C THR A 33 7.97 13.92 -16.73
N PHE A 34 8.46 14.45 -15.61
CA PHE A 34 7.87 14.19 -14.30
C PHE A 34 6.41 14.69 -14.23
N ALA A 35 6.14 15.92 -14.67
CA ALA A 35 4.79 16.48 -14.68
C ALA A 35 3.83 15.65 -15.57
N VAL A 36 4.28 15.22 -16.74
CA VAL A 36 3.49 14.36 -17.66
C VAL A 36 3.14 13.02 -16.99
N ILE A 37 4.11 12.36 -16.36
CA ILE A 37 3.89 11.09 -15.66
C ILE A 37 2.90 11.27 -14.51
N LEU A 38 3.08 12.32 -13.68
CA LEU A 38 2.19 12.59 -12.54
C LEU A 38 0.75 12.83 -13.00
N ASN A 39 0.56 13.64 -14.06
CA ASN A 39 -0.77 13.89 -14.62
C ASN A 39 -1.39 12.60 -15.20
N ARG A 40 -0.59 11.72 -15.80
CA ARG A 40 -1.10 10.43 -16.30
C ARG A 40 -1.56 9.51 -15.17
N PHE A 41 -0.85 9.47 -14.03
CA PHE A 41 -1.32 8.72 -12.86
C PHE A 41 -2.67 9.26 -12.34
N LYS A 42 -2.84 10.58 -12.29
CA LYS A 42 -4.13 11.18 -11.90
C LYS A 42 -5.24 10.75 -12.86
N THR A 43 -5.01 10.85 -14.17
CA THR A 43 -6.00 10.41 -15.18
C THR A 43 -6.36 8.93 -15.00
N ILE A 44 -5.39 8.05 -14.71
CA ILE A 44 -5.67 6.63 -14.46
C ILE A 44 -6.53 6.46 -13.21
N ALA A 45 -6.24 7.18 -12.12
CA ALA A 45 -7.05 7.14 -10.91
C ALA A 45 -8.48 7.63 -11.16
N ASP A 46 -8.68 8.68 -11.99
CA ASP A 46 -9.99 9.15 -12.43
C ASP A 46 -10.73 8.08 -13.24
N GLU A 47 -10.04 7.40 -14.17
CA GLU A 47 -10.60 6.29 -14.97
C GLU A 47 -11.01 5.11 -14.06
N MET A 48 -10.21 4.77 -13.03
CA MET A 48 -10.55 3.75 -12.02
C MET A 48 -11.83 4.14 -11.25
N THR A 49 -11.92 5.40 -10.82
CA THR A 49 -13.09 5.97 -10.13
C THR A 49 -14.36 5.83 -10.98
N ILE A 50 -14.31 6.30 -12.22
CA ILE A 50 -15.45 6.24 -13.16
C ILE A 50 -15.85 4.77 -13.40
N THR A 51 -14.88 3.88 -13.53
CA THR A 51 -15.14 2.45 -13.71
C THR A 51 -15.86 1.88 -12.49
N MET A 52 -15.37 2.17 -11.28
CA MET A 52 -15.98 1.72 -10.03
C MET A 52 -17.44 2.18 -9.93
N GLU A 53 -17.73 3.46 -10.18
CA GLU A 53 -19.09 4.02 -10.14
C GLU A 53 -20.03 3.38 -11.17
N LYS A 54 -19.55 3.22 -12.41
CA LYS A 54 -20.38 2.70 -13.50
C LYS A 54 -20.62 1.20 -13.45
N THR A 55 -19.75 0.44 -12.80
CA THR A 55 -19.89 -1.01 -12.68
C THR A 55 -20.47 -1.44 -11.34
N ALA A 56 -20.64 -0.52 -10.40
CA ALA A 56 -21.19 -0.81 -9.09
C ALA A 56 -22.67 -1.25 -9.16
N TRP A 57 -23.00 -2.32 -8.46
CA TRP A 57 -24.36 -2.87 -8.34
C TRP A 57 -25.12 -2.30 -7.12
N THR A 58 -24.39 -1.63 -6.21
CA THR A 58 -24.98 -1.08 -4.98
C THR A 58 -25.04 0.44 -5.02
N SER A 59 -26.07 1.01 -4.43
CA SER A 59 -26.24 2.46 -4.30
C SER A 59 -25.17 3.07 -3.36
N ILE A 60 -24.62 2.31 -2.44
CA ILE A 60 -23.56 2.76 -1.54
C ILE A 60 -22.31 3.17 -2.35
N ILE A 61 -21.91 2.35 -3.32
CA ILE A 61 -20.78 2.69 -4.19
C ILE A 61 -21.21 3.69 -5.28
N ALA A 62 -22.32 3.41 -6.00
CA ALA A 62 -22.71 4.19 -7.17
C ALA A 62 -23.21 5.60 -6.85
N LEU A 63 -23.88 5.82 -5.71
CA LEU A 63 -24.51 7.09 -5.35
C LEU A 63 -23.89 7.74 -4.11
N ALA A 64 -23.67 6.98 -3.04
CA ALA A 64 -23.05 7.51 -1.83
C ALA A 64 -21.54 7.67 -1.94
N ARG A 65 -20.90 7.05 -2.96
CA ARG A 65 -19.46 7.08 -3.22
C ARG A 65 -18.63 6.56 -2.06
N ASP A 66 -19.13 5.52 -1.39
CA ASP A 66 -18.44 4.89 -0.28
C ASP A 66 -17.40 3.88 -0.80
N TYR A 67 -16.38 4.43 -1.43
CA TYR A 67 -15.25 3.70 -1.99
C TYR A 67 -14.04 4.62 -2.12
N SER A 68 -12.88 4.04 -2.38
CA SER A 68 -11.65 4.75 -2.78
C SER A 68 -10.83 3.90 -3.72
N VAL A 69 -10.08 4.54 -4.61
CA VAL A 69 -9.15 3.89 -5.52
C VAL A 69 -7.77 4.53 -5.42
N ALA A 70 -6.72 3.73 -5.53
CA ALA A 70 -5.36 4.24 -5.44
C ALA A 70 -4.36 3.40 -6.23
N ILE A 71 -3.25 4.03 -6.59
CA ILE A 71 -2.08 3.40 -7.18
C ILE A 71 -0.94 3.51 -6.18
N TYR A 72 -0.32 2.36 -5.88
CA TYR A 72 0.85 2.26 -5.02
C TYR A 72 2.04 1.74 -5.82
N ASP A 73 3.26 2.06 -5.42
CA ASP A 73 4.44 1.42 -5.97
C ASP A 73 4.58 -0.04 -5.44
N TYR A 74 5.52 -0.79 -5.98
CA TYR A 74 5.77 -2.19 -5.59
C TYR A 74 6.15 -2.37 -4.11
N LYS A 75 6.43 -1.28 -3.39
CA LYS A 75 6.73 -1.26 -1.94
C LYS A 75 5.54 -0.76 -1.10
N ALA A 76 4.34 -0.80 -1.63
CA ALA A 76 3.13 -0.30 -1.00
C ALA A 76 3.14 1.21 -0.64
N ARG A 77 4.02 2.02 -1.28
CA ARG A 77 4.02 3.47 -1.09
C ARG A 77 3.05 4.11 -2.06
N GLN A 78 2.20 4.98 -1.55
CA GLN A 78 1.19 5.68 -2.35
C GLN A 78 1.82 6.56 -3.43
N VAL A 79 1.38 6.38 -4.67
CA VAL A 79 1.78 7.17 -5.83
C VAL A 79 0.69 8.17 -6.20
N CYS A 80 -0.54 7.71 -6.29
CA CYS A 80 -1.70 8.52 -6.60
C CYS A 80 -2.94 7.88 -5.98
N MET A 81 -3.89 8.72 -5.61
CA MET A 81 -5.17 8.30 -5.07
C MET A 81 -6.25 9.25 -5.57
N GLN A 82 -7.46 8.73 -5.74
CA GLN A 82 -8.66 9.54 -5.88
C GLN A 82 -9.47 9.41 -4.60
N ASP A 83 -9.66 10.53 -3.92
CA ASP A 83 -10.35 10.60 -2.63
C ASP A 83 -11.86 10.56 -2.84
N ALA A 84 -12.50 9.53 -2.28
CA ALA A 84 -13.94 9.59 -2.02
C ALA A 84 -14.18 9.70 -0.51
N LEU A 85 -13.51 8.86 0.33
CA LEU A 85 -13.62 8.94 1.78
C LEU A 85 -12.23 8.93 2.47
N PRO A 86 -11.95 9.90 3.37
CA PRO A 86 -10.67 9.99 4.08
C PRO A 86 -10.32 8.77 4.93
N ILE A 87 -11.31 8.07 5.47
CA ILE A 87 -11.09 6.86 6.29
C ILE A 87 -10.47 5.72 5.46
N HIS A 88 -10.84 5.60 4.20
CA HIS A 88 -10.25 4.61 3.30
C HIS A 88 -8.78 4.95 2.99
N THR A 89 -8.52 6.22 2.72
CA THR A 89 -7.19 6.76 2.41
C THR A 89 -6.15 6.31 3.42
N ASN A 90 -6.47 6.44 4.71
CA ASN A 90 -5.53 6.19 5.79
C ASN A 90 -5.35 4.70 6.13
N SER A 91 -6.23 3.80 5.66
CA SER A 91 -6.15 2.36 5.95
C SER A 91 -5.59 1.53 4.78
N MET A 92 -5.80 1.96 3.52
CA MET A 92 -5.46 1.15 2.35
C MET A 92 -3.98 0.77 2.26
N HIS A 93 -3.06 1.66 2.66
CA HIS A 93 -1.63 1.35 2.63
C HIS A 93 -1.27 0.26 3.65
N VAL A 94 -1.89 0.25 4.84
CA VAL A 94 -1.64 -0.77 5.88
C VAL A 94 -2.11 -2.14 5.39
N VAL A 95 -3.32 -2.20 4.81
CA VAL A 95 -3.83 -3.44 4.21
C VAL A 95 -2.93 -3.93 3.08
N LEU A 96 -2.43 -3.01 2.24
CA LEU A 96 -1.55 -3.38 1.13
C LEU A 96 -0.17 -3.88 1.61
N GLU A 97 0.37 -3.31 2.69
CA GLU A 97 1.60 -3.80 3.32
C GLU A 97 1.42 -5.23 3.85
N GLU A 98 0.29 -5.52 4.50
CA GLU A 98 -0.05 -6.86 4.98
C GLU A 98 -0.22 -7.86 3.81
N ILE A 99 -0.91 -7.47 2.74
CA ILE A 99 -1.01 -8.26 1.51
C ILE A 99 0.39 -8.56 0.93
N ALA A 100 1.24 -7.55 0.83
CA ALA A 100 2.58 -7.70 0.25
C ALA A 100 3.48 -8.61 1.09
N GLU A 101 3.36 -8.59 2.42
CA GLU A 101 4.12 -9.48 3.30
C GLU A 101 3.55 -10.91 3.30
N THR A 102 2.22 -11.07 3.36
CA THR A 102 1.53 -12.37 3.31
C THR A 102 1.89 -13.16 2.04
N PHE A 103 1.96 -12.49 0.90
CA PHE A 103 2.27 -13.13 -0.39
C PHE A 103 3.70 -12.87 -0.86
N LYS A 104 4.62 -12.54 0.04
CA LYS A 104 6.02 -12.29 -0.28
C LYS A 104 6.67 -13.44 -1.06
N GLY A 105 7.20 -13.13 -2.24
CA GLY A 105 7.75 -14.12 -3.16
C GLY A 105 6.72 -14.96 -3.92
N ASN A 106 5.42 -14.69 -3.71
CA ASN A 106 4.31 -15.37 -4.35
C ASN A 106 3.29 -14.36 -4.92
N ILE A 107 3.79 -13.38 -5.68
CA ILE A 107 2.98 -12.35 -6.34
C ILE A 107 3.29 -12.42 -7.84
N TYR A 108 2.27 -12.66 -8.66
CA TYR A 108 2.40 -12.87 -10.10
C TYR A 108 1.49 -11.93 -10.89
N GLU A 109 1.83 -11.74 -12.16
CA GLU A 109 0.98 -11.02 -13.11
C GLU A 109 -0.36 -11.76 -13.28
N GLY A 110 -1.45 -11.02 -13.12
CA GLY A 110 -2.81 -11.56 -13.17
C GLY A 110 -3.40 -11.94 -11.82
N ASP A 111 -2.63 -11.90 -10.74
CA ASP A 111 -3.17 -12.09 -9.39
C ASP A 111 -4.21 -11.00 -9.07
N VAL A 112 -5.29 -11.41 -8.40
CA VAL A 112 -6.24 -10.53 -7.72
C VAL A 112 -6.31 -10.96 -6.27
N ILE A 113 -5.98 -10.05 -5.35
CA ILE A 113 -5.96 -10.34 -3.92
C ILE A 113 -7.06 -9.54 -3.25
N VAL A 114 -7.86 -10.21 -2.43
CA VAL A 114 -9.01 -9.61 -1.73
C VAL A 114 -8.89 -9.86 -0.25
N THR A 115 -9.28 -8.88 0.55
CA THR A 115 -9.44 -8.99 2.01
C THR A 115 -10.46 -7.97 2.50
N ASN A 116 -11.12 -8.28 3.62
CA ASN A 116 -11.90 -7.30 4.38
C ASN A 116 -11.58 -7.37 5.88
N ASP A 117 -10.50 -8.07 6.25
CA ASP A 117 -10.14 -8.36 7.63
C ASP A 117 -9.64 -7.11 8.37
N PRO A 118 -10.32 -6.64 9.44
CA PRO A 118 -9.87 -5.51 10.25
C PRO A 118 -8.53 -5.77 10.94
N TYR A 119 -8.20 -7.02 11.26
CA TYR A 119 -6.93 -7.37 11.89
C TYR A 119 -5.75 -7.34 10.90
N SER A 120 -6.04 -7.29 9.60
CA SER A 120 -5.07 -7.06 8.53
C SER A 120 -4.97 -5.56 8.13
N GLY A 121 -5.38 -4.65 9.01
CA GLY A 121 -5.27 -3.20 8.83
C GLY A 121 -6.47 -2.54 8.15
N ASN A 122 -7.54 -3.29 7.86
CA ASN A 122 -8.78 -2.72 7.33
C ASN A 122 -9.56 -1.97 8.43
N THR A 123 -10.54 -1.15 8.04
CA THR A 123 -11.35 -0.33 8.95
C THR A 123 -12.42 -1.15 9.65
N HIS A 124 -13.16 -1.97 8.91
CA HIS A 124 -14.21 -2.87 9.38
C HIS A 124 -14.54 -3.91 8.31
N VAL A 125 -15.28 -4.96 8.65
CA VAL A 125 -15.57 -6.08 7.74
C VAL A 125 -16.43 -5.69 6.54
N GLY A 126 -17.20 -4.60 6.63
CA GLY A 126 -18.02 -4.09 5.53
C GLY A 126 -17.22 -3.59 4.32
N ASP A 127 -15.94 -3.24 4.51
CA ASP A 127 -15.08 -2.69 3.46
C ASP A 127 -14.23 -3.78 2.82
N PHE A 128 -14.47 -4.07 1.55
CA PHE A 128 -13.62 -4.98 0.79
C PHE A 128 -12.50 -4.22 0.09
N VAL A 129 -11.27 -4.69 0.30
CA VAL A 129 -10.07 -4.19 -0.38
C VAL A 129 -9.64 -5.21 -1.42
N THR A 130 -9.50 -4.75 -2.66
CA THR A 130 -8.97 -5.54 -3.77
C THR A 130 -7.66 -4.93 -4.24
N ALA A 131 -6.61 -5.74 -4.33
CA ALA A 131 -5.29 -5.34 -4.78
C ALA A 131 -4.83 -6.20 -5.95
N THR A 132 -4.44 -5.57 -7.06
CA THR A 132 -3.93 -6.22 -8.27
C THR A 132 -2.53 -5.72 -8.56
N PRO A 133 -1.51 -6.60 -8.62
CA PRO A 133 -0.15 -6.21 -8.98
C PRO A 133 -0.04 -5.89 -10.46
N VAL A 134 0.63 -4.80 -10.78
CA VAL A 134 0.86 -4.35 -12.16
C VAL A 134 2.31 -4.62 -12.54
N PHE A 135 2.50 -5.45 -13.57
CA PHE A 135 3.81 -5.84 -14.06
C PHE A 135 4.16 -5.11 -15.36
N HIS A 136 5.43 -4.85 -15.56
CA HIS A 136 5.99 -4.40 -16.82
C HIS A 136 7.28 -5.18 -17.13
N LYS A 137 7.30 -5.88 -18.25
CA LYS A 137 8.44 -6.74 -18.69
C LYS A 137 8.88 -7.71 -17.59
N GLY A 138 7.90 -8.38 -16.95
CA GLY A 138 8.12 -9.36 -15.89
C GLY A 138 8.55 -8.78 -14.54
N LYS A 139 8.53 -7.46 -14.38
CA LYS A 139 8.86 -6.79 -13.12
C LYS A 139 7.63 -6.17 -12.50
N HIS A 140 7.37 -6.48 -11.23
CA HIS A 140 6.33 -5.83 -10.43
C HIS A 140 6.69 -4.35 -10.24
N MET A 141 5.83 -3.45 -10.70
CA MET A 141 6.07 -2.00 -10.70
C MET A 141 5.12 -1.27 -9.77
N PHE A 142 3.83 -1.61 -9.81
CA PHE A 142 2.78 -0.92 -9.09
C PHE A 142 1.73 -1.90 -8.57
N TRP A 143 0.87 -1.39 -7.69
CA TRP A 143 -0.38 -1.99 -7.29
C TRP A 143 -1.53 -1.08 -7.70
N SER A 144 -2.57 -1.67 -8.27
CA SER A 144 -3.89 -1.06 -8.41
C SER A 144 -4.76 -1.53 -7.24
N VAL A 145 -5.25 -0.60 -6.43
CA VAL A 145 -6.00 -0.93 -5.22
C VAL A 145 -7.35 -0.23 -5.26
N ALA A 146 -8.40 -0.98 -4.97
CA ALA A 146 -9.75 -0.46 -4.78
C ALA A 146 -10.29 -0.91 -3.42
N LYS A 147 -10.97 -0.04 -2.72
CA LYS A 147 -11.68 -0.31 -1.47
C LYS A 147 -13.12 0.17 -1.62
N GLY A 148 -14.09 -0.65 -1.26
CA GLY A 148 -15.50 -0.29 -1.36
C GLY A 148 -16.33 -0.94 -0.27
N HIS A 149 -17.23 -0.13 0.31
CA HIS A 149 -18.16 -0.57 1.32
C HIS A 149 -19.27 -1.41 0.70
N GLN A 150 -19.56 -2.56 1.31
CA GLN A 150 -20.62 -3.47 0.88
C GLN A 150 -21.90 -3.21 1.67
N LEU A 151 -23.04 -3.37 0.99
CA LEU A 151 -24.35 -3.18 1.61
C LEU A 151 -24.63 -4.20 2.71
N ASP A 152 -24.18 -5.43 2.51
CA ASP A 152 -24.36 -6.55 3.43
C ASP A 152 -23.24 -7.58 3.18
N VAL A 153 -22.61 -8.01 4.25
CA VAL A 153 -21.54 -9.02 4.24
C VAL A 153 -21.94 -10.26 5.06
N GLY A 154 -23.22 -10.45 5.29
CA GLY A 154 -23.77 -11.60 6.03
C GLY A 154 -23.68 -11.44 7.55
N ALA A 155 -23.90 -10.22 8.05
CA ALA A 155 -24.02 -9.96 9.48
C ALA A 155 -25.26 -10.64 10.09
N TYR A 156 -25.32 -10.74 11.42
CA TYR A 156 -26.50 -11.32 12.11
C TYR A 156 -27.79 -10.53 11.93
N VAL A 157 -27.69 -9.30 11.46
CA VAL A 157 -28.79 -8.45 10.97
C VAL A 157 -28.45 -7.93 9.59
N THR A 158 -29.42 -7.83 8.70
CA THR A 158 -29.24 -7.24 7.38
C THR A 158 -28.92 -5.75 7.53
N SER A 159 -27.68 -5.38 7.44
CA SER A 159 -27.20 -4.01 7.61
C SER A 159 -25.78 -3.88 7.04
N SER A 160 -25.46 -2.67 6.59
CA SER A 160 -24.09 -2.32 6.20
C SER A 160 -23.15 -2.21 7.40
N VAL A 161 -23.70 -1.98 8.61
CA VAL A 161 -22.97 -1.93 9.88
C VAL A 161 -23.86 -2.55 10.97
N ALA A 162 -23.38 -3.62 11.61
CA ALA A 162 -24.10 -4.30 12.69
C ALA A 162 -23.81 -3.62 14.04
N ILE A 163 -24.49 -2.48 14.29
CA ILE A 163 -24.22 -1.59 15.45
C ILE A 163 -24.32 -2.31 16.81
N GLN A 164 -25.13 -3.35 16.92
CA GLN A 164 -25.32 -4.12 18.15
C GLN A 164 -24.43 -5.36 18.23
N ALA A 165 -23.54 -5.56 17.29
CA ALA A 165 -22.59 -6.66 17.34
C ALA A 165 -21.70 -6.53 18.57
N SER A 166 -21.56 -7.58 19.33
CA SER A 166 -20.68 -7.69 20.48
C SER A 166 -19.38 -8.45 20.18
N ASP A 167 -19.29 -9.01 18.99
CA ASP A 167 -18.16 -9.78 18.48
C ASP A 167 -18.02 -9.57 16.97
N VAL A 168 -16.79 -9.56 16.47
CA VAL A 168 -16.51 -9.33 15.04
C VAL A 168 -17.18 -10.35 14.12
N TRP A 169 -17.36 -11.60 14.57
CA TRP A 169 -18.06 -12.65 13.83
C TRP A 169 -19.54 -12.35 13.59
N GLN A 170 -20.14 -11.47 14.38
CA GLN A 170 -21.51 -11.00 14.19
C GLN A 170 -21.60 -9.89 13.13
N GLU A 171 -20.48 -9.29 12.76
CA GLU A 171 -20.44 -8.25 11.74
C GLU A 171 -20.43 -8.82 10.32
N GLY A 172 -20.27 -10.13 10.15
CA GLY A 172 -20.35 -10.84 8.89
C GLY A 172 -19.10 -11.60 8.48
N LEU A 173 -19.01 -11.89 7.18
CA LEU A 173 -17.89 -12.61 6.60
C LEU A 173 -16.58 -11.86 6.78
N GLN A 174 -15.60 -12.51 7.39
CA GLN A 174 -14.24 -12.00 7.54
C GLN A 174 -13.30 -12.83 6.67
N LEU A 175 -12.62 -12.18 5.74
CA LEU A 175 -11.66 -12.79 4.81
C LEU A 175 -10.26 -12.25 5.10
N PRO A 176 -9.32 -13.08 5.57
CA PRO A 176 -7.91 -12.72 5.52
C PRO A 176 -7.49 -12.50 4.05
N PRO A 177 -6.29 -11.94 3.79
CA PRO A 177 -5.83 -11.79 2.41
C PRO A 177 -5.85 -13.13 1.66
N ILE A 178 -6.64 -13.22 0.59
CA ILE A 178 -6.77 -14.40 -0.28
C ILE A 178 -6.56 -14.01 -1.73
N LYS A 179 -6.03 -14.94 -2.53
CA LYS A 179 -5.92 -14.80 -3.99
C LYS A 179 -7.11 -15.44 -4.69
N PHE A 180 -7.56 -14.80 -5.76
CA PHE A 180 -8.52 -15.32 -6.73
C PHE A 180 -7.82 -15.77 -7.99
#